data_aa0a12071ba29fd9c990bce998235837
#
_entry.id   aa0a12071ba29fd9c990bce998235837
#
_cell.length_a   1.000
_cell.length_b   1.000
_cell.length_c   1.000
_cell.angle_alpha   90.00
_cell.angle_beta   90.00
_cell.angle_gamma   90.00
#
_symmetry.space_group_name_H-M   'P 1'
#
loop_
_entity.id
_entity.type
_entity.pdbx_description
1 polymer ?
#
loop_
_entity_poly.entity_id
_entity_poly.type
_entity_poly.pdbx_seq_one_letter_code
_entity_poly.pdbx_strand_id
1 'polypeptide(L)'
;ALARESKPKCPCGSGKPYEDCCGPLLAGSPAPDARALMCSRYTAFVKEDKDYLLRTWHESTRPKELDFEPLHWRSLKIEAFMPLSEITARVKFVAKARDDAGNMITLKENSRFVKENGRWYYIDGILS
;
A
#
# COMPACT_ATOMS: atom_id res chain seq x y z
N ALA A 1 31.83 11.82 -1.82
CA ALA A 1 31.39 11.49 -1.71
C ALA A 1 30.82 11.07 -1.50
N LEU A 2 30.78 10.96 -1.28
CA LEU A 2 30.24 10.38 -1.25
C LEU A 2 29.36 9.85 -1.22
N ALA A 3 29.75 9.63 -1.22
CA ALA A 3 28.97 8.83 -1.36
C ALA A 3 27.72 8.91 -1.02
N ARG A 4 27.27 8.91 -1.44
CA ARG A 4 26.24 8.83 -1.21
C ARG A 4 25.78 7.78 -0.84
N GLU A 5 25.77 7.62 0.03
CA GLU A 5 25.28 6.46 0.20
C GLU A 5 23.94 6.41 -0.18
N SER A 6 23.62 5.40 -0.87
CA SER A 6 22.31 5.26 -1.37
C SER A 6 21.41 4.76 -0.28
N LYS A 7 20.42 5.54 0.08
CA LYS A 7 19.36 5.10 0.94
C LYS A 7 18.47 4.13 0.14
N PRO A 8 17.94 3.08 0.77
CA PRO A 8 17.08 2.17 0.06
C PRO A 8 15.82 2.88 -0.44
N LYS A 9 15.47 2.62 -1.68
CA LYS A 9 14.28 3.20 -2.27
C LYS A 9 13.03 2.53 -1.71
N CYS A 10 11.94 3.28 -1.66
CA CYS A 10 10.69 2.74 -1.16
C CYS A 10 10.17 1.64 -2.06
N PRO A 11 9.73 0.50 -1.51
CA PRO A 11 9.19 -0.59 -2.31
C PRO A 11 8.00 -0.21 -3.18
N CYS A 12 7.27 0.85 -2.83
CA CYS A 12 6.09 1.26 -3.59
C CYS A 12 6.39 1.80 -4.99
N GLY A 13 7.68 2.00 -5.31
CA GLY A 13 8.05 2.46 -6.65
C GLY A 13 7.97 3.94 -6.88
N SER A 14 7.84 4.75 -5.82
CA SER A 14 7.77 6.20 -5.96
C SER A 14 9.07 6.83 -6.43
N GLY A 15 10.19 6.12 -6.30
CA GLY A 15 11.51 6.66 -6.60
C GLY A 15 12.14 7.41 -5.43
N LYS A 16 11.40 7.63 -4.36
CA LYS A 16 11.90 8.30 -3.16
C LYS A 16 12.49 7.30 -2.20
N PRO A 17 13.43 7.72 -1.32
CA PRO A 17 13.88 6.84 -0.26
C PRO A 17 12.72 6.44 0.65
N TYR A 18 12.78 5.23 1.18
CA TYR A 18 11.74 4.73 2.07
C TYR A 18 11.47 5.69 3.24
N GLU A 19 12.51 6.23 3.84
CA GLU A 19 12.36 7.13 4.98
C GLU A 19 11.66 8.46 4.64
N ASP A 20 11.62 8.81 3.35
CA ASP A 20 10.94 10.03 2.87
C ASP A 20 9.60 9.70 2.17
N CYS A 21 9.20 8.46 2.15
CA CYS A 21 8.01 8.00 1.45
C CYS A 21 7.08 7.24 2.39
N CYS A 22 7.09 5.91 2.35
CA CYS A 22 6.18 5.11 3.16
C CYS A 22 6.63 4.96 4.61
N GLY A 23 7.92 5.14 4.89
CA GLY A 23 8.44 5.01 6.24
C GLY A 23 7.68 5.81 7.30
N PRO A 24 7.50 7.14 7.11
CA PRO A 24 6.74 7.94 8.08
C PRO A 24 5.32 7.46 8.27
N LEU A 25 4.67 6.98 7.20
CA LEU A 25 3.30 6.49 7.30
C LEU A 25 3.23 5.21 8.12
N LEU A 26 4.14 4.28 7.90
CA LEU A 26 4.20 3.06 8.68
C LEU A 26 4.55 3.35 10.14
N ALA A 27 5.25 4.45 10.39
CA ALA A 27 5.59 4.88 11.74
C ALA A 27 4.43 5.58 12.47
N GLY A 28 3.33 5.90 11.77
CA GLY A 28 2.15 6.47 12.40
C GLY A 28 1.63 7.77 11.81
N SER A 29 2.34 8.39 10.87
CA SER A 29 1.87 9.62 10.25
C SER A 29 0.64 9.34 9.38
N PRO A 30 -0.36 10.24 9.37
CA PRO A 30 -1.52 10.04 8.51
C PRO A 30 -1.14 10.20 7.03
N ALA A 31 -1.71 9.37 6.17
CA ALA A 31 -1.52 9.50 4.74
C ALA A 31 -2.21 10.77 4.24
N PRO A 32 -1.57 11.53 3.35
CA PRO A 32 -2.18 12.76 2.84
C PRO A 32 -3.36 12.49 1.91
N ASP A 33 -3.41 11.33 1.27
CA ASP A 33 -4.52 10.95 0.41
C ASP A 33 -4.58 9.43 0.28
N ALA A 34 -5.60 8.93 -0.44
CA ALA A 34 -5.79 7.49 -0.60
C ALA A 34 -4.68 6.84 -1.42
N ARG A 35 -4.11 7.56 -2.38
CA ARG A 35 -3.01 7.04 -3.16
C ARG A 35 -1.78 6.77 -2.30
N ALA A 36 -1.44 7.73 -1.42
CA ALA A 36 -0.33 7.54 -0.49
C ALA A 36 -0.60 6.38 0.46
N LEU A 37 -1.84 6.23 0.92
CA LEU A 37 -2.20 5.09 1.77
C LEU A 37 -2.02 3.77 1.02
N MET A 38 -2.46 3.70 -0.25
CA MET A 38 -2.29 2.49 -1.03
C MET A 38 -0.82 2.12 -1.17
N CYS A 39 0.02 3.10 -1.48
CA CYS A 39 1.46 2.87 -1.60
C CYS A 39 2.06 2.35 -0.29
N SER A 40 1.64 2.93 0.84
CA SER A 40 2.14 2.50 2.14
C SER A 40 1.66 1.09 2.50
N ARG A 41 0.43 0.74 2.12
CA ARG A 41 -0.09 -0.61 2.36
C ARG A 41 0.67 -1.65 1.53
N TYR A 42 1.01 -1.32 0.26
CA TYR A 42 1.86 -2.20 -0.53
C TYR A 42 3.21 -2.42 0.16
N THR A 43 3.84 -1.35 0.64
CA THR A 43 5.11 -1.46 1.36
C THR A 43 4.94 -2.31 2.63
N ALA A 44 3.80 -2.19 3.30
CA ALA A 44 3.52 -3.02 4.47
C ALA A 44 3.40 -4.51 4.11
N PHE A 45 2.86 -4.84 2.94
CA PHE A 45 2.87 -6.23 2.46
C PHE A 45 4.29 -6.71 2.20
N VAL A 46 5.13 -5.86 1.58
CA VAL A 46 6.52 -6.22 1.33
C VAL A 46 7.27 -6.50 2.63
N LYS A 47 7.01 -5.70 3.65
CA LYS A 47 7.68 -5.83 4.96
C LYS A 47 6.94 -6.75 5.92
N GLU A 48 5.78 -7.26 5.53
CA GLU A 48 4.92 -8.09 6.36
C GLU A 48 4.54 -7.40 7.67
N ASP A 49 4.17 -6.13 7.57
CA ASP A 49 3.73 -5.33 8.72
C ASP A 49 2.22 -5.49 8.90
N LYS A 50 1.87 -6.55 9.60
CA LYS A 50 0.46 -6.91 9.82
C LYS A 50 -0.30 -5.84 10.59
N ASP A 51 0.32 -5.26 11.61
CA ASP A 51 -0.34 -4.25 12.43
C ASP A 51 -0.74 -3.03 11.59
N TYR A 52 0.15 -2.58 10.71
CA TYR A 52 -0.15 -1.44 9.85
C TYR A 52 -1.32 -1.74 8.93
N LEU A 53 -1.32 -2.93 8.33
CA LEU A 53 -2.39 -3.32 7.41
C LEU A 53 -3.74 -3.38 8.13
N LEU A 54 -3.78 -3.92 9.34
CA LEU A 54 -5.03 -4.01 10.11
C LEU A 54 -5.49 -2.65 10.61
N ARG A 55 -4.61 -1.83 11.13
CA ARG A 55 -5.03 -0.52 11.65
C ARG A 55 -5.43 0.47 10.55
N THR A 56 -4.99 0.27 9.31
CA THR A 56 -5.40 1.10 8.18
C THR A 56 -6.55 0.49 7.38
N TRP A 57 -7.08 -0.63 7.83
CA TRP A 57 -8.24 -1.27 7.24
C TRP A 57 -9.47 -0.81 8.02
N HIS A 58 -10.47 -0.28 7.32
CA HIS A 58 -11.66 0.24 7.99
C HIS A 58 -12.33 -0.87 8.83
N GLU A 59 -12.78 -0.52 10.02
CA GLU A 59 -13.34 -1.51 10.95
C GLU A 59 -14.54 -2.27 10.41
N SER A 60 -15.29 -1.66 9.49
CA SER A 60 -16.48 -2.29 8.90
C SER A 60 -16.14 -3.55 8.09
N THR A 61 -14.93 -3.63 7.55
CA THR A 61 -14.49 -4.75 6.70
C THR A 61 -13.21 -5.40 7.18
N ARG A 62 -12.65 -4.91 8.28
CA ARG A 62 -11.38 -5.42 8.81
C ARG A 62 -11.50 -6.89 9.21
N PRO A 63 -10.62 -7.76 8.69
CA PRO A 63 -10.59 -9.16 9.14
C PRO A 63 -10.03 -9.25 10.55
N LYS A 64 -10.39 -10.30 11.28
CA LYS A 64 -9.86 -10.54 12.62
C LYS A 64 -8.39 -10.94 12.57
N GLU A 65 -8.02 -11.69 11.54
CA GLU A 65 -6.66 -12.16 11.34
C GLU A 65 -6.24 -11.91 9.91
N LEU A 66 -4.96 -11.69 9.71
CA LEU A 66 -4.38 -11.48 8.40
C LEU A 66 -3.15 -12.35 8.28
N ASP A 67 -3.17 -13.26 7.31
CA ASP A 67 -2.03 -14.12 7.02
C ASP A 67 -1.39 -13.69 5.71
N PHE A 68 -0.06 -13.79 5.65
CA PHE A 68 0.67 -13.46 4.43
C PHE A 68 0.89 -14.73 3.60
N GLU A 69 0.56 -14.62 2.31
CA GLU A 69 0.87 -15.68 1.37
C GLU A 69 2.37 -15.65 1.05
N PRO A 70 2.96 -16.80 0.67
CA PRO A 70 4.39 -16.85 0.35
C PRO A 70 4.68 -16.20 -1.01
N LEU A 71 4.53 -14.88 -1.06
CA LEU A 71 4.73 -14.10 -2.27
C LEU A 71 5.91 -13.14 -2.08
N HIS A 72 6.67 -12.98 -3.16
CA HIS A 72 7.79 -12.05 -3.20
C HIS A 72 7.38 -10.89 -4.10
N TRP A 73 7.01 -9.78 -3.47
CA TRP A 73 6.50 -8.61 -4.18
C TRP A 73 7.58 -7.95 -5.02
N ARG A 74 7.24 -7.62 -6.26
CA ARG A 74 8.19 -7.07 -7.22
C ARG A 74 7.92 -5.62 -7.57
N SER A 75 6.67 -5.25 -7.80
CA SER A 75 6.36 -3.89 -8.23
C SER A 75 4.93 -3.52 -7.96
N LEU A 76 4.71 -2.21 -7.87
CA LEU A 76 3.38 -1.61 -7.77
C LEU A 76 3.29 -0.51 -8.80
N LYS A 77 2.18 -0.49 -9.55
CA LYS A 77 1.87 0.59 -10.47
C LYS A 77 0.48 1.11 -10.16
N ILE A 78 0.39 2.40 -9.85
CA ILE A 78 -0.90 3.06 -9.67
C ILE A 78 -1.39 3.46 -11.06
N GLU A 79 -2.50 2.87 -11.50
CA GLU A 79 -3.06 3.17 -12.82
C GLU A 79 -4.00 4.36 -12.81
N ALA A 80 -4.75 4.52 -11.72
CA ALA A 80 -5.68 5.65 -11.60
C ALA A 80 -5.90 5.97 -10.13
N PHE A 81 -6.01 7.26 -9.85
CA PHE A 81 -6.39 7.76 -8.53
C PHE A 81 -7.60 8.65 -8.73
N MET A 82 -8.73 8.25 -8.14
CA MET A 82 -10.01 8.90 -8.36
C MET A 82 -10.58 9.40 -7.04
N PRO A 83 -10.30 10.66 -6.68
CA PRO A 83 -10.96 11.25 -5.51
C PRO A 83 -12.43 11.50 -5.86
N LEU A 84 -13.35 10.89 -5.11
CA LEU A 84 -14.78 10.99 -5.37
C LEU A 84 -15.42 12.08 -4.52
N SER A 85 -14.89 12.32 -3.33
CA SER A 85 -15.35 13.39 -2.43
C SER A 85 -14.21 13.69 -1.46
N GLU A 86 -14.49 14.57 -0.49
CA GLU A 86 -13.49 14.91 0.51
C GLU A 86 -13.15 13.72 1.41
N ILE A 87 -14.04 12.73 1.51
CA ILE A 87 -13.87 11.59 2.41
C ILE A 87 -13.90 10.24 1.70
N THR A 88 -14.03 10.21 0.37
CA THR A 88 -14.02 8.94 -0.37
C THR A 88 -13.14 9.03 -1.59
N ALA A 89 -12.50 7.92 -1.93
CA ALA A 89 -11.64 7.85 -3.11
C ALA A 89 -11.51 6.41 -3.58
N ARG A 90 -11.10 6.25 -4.84
CA ARG A 90 -10.75 4.95 -5.41
C ARG A 90 -9.32 5.01 -5.95
N VAL A 91 -8.63 3.89 -5.83
CA VAL A 91 -7.30 3.72 -6.41
C VAL A 91 -7.28 2.43 -7.20
N LYS A 92 -6.95 2.54 -8.48
CA LYS A 92 -6.79 1.38 -9.34
C LYS A 92 -5.30 1.10 -9.50
N PHE A 93 -4.88 -0.12 -9.23
CA PHE A 93 -3.46 -0.45 -9.27
C PHE A 93 -3.20 -1.85 -9.81
N VAL A 94 -1.95 -2.06 -10.21
CA VAL A 94 -1.42 -3.37 -10.59
C VAL A 94 -0.22 -3.66 -9.71
N ALA A 95 -0.25 -4.78 -9.02
CA ALA A 95 0.89 -5.25 -8.23
C ALA A 95 1.37 -6.57 -8.80
N LYS A 96 2.67 -6.76 -8.86
CA LYS A 96 3.28 -7.99 -9.35
C LYS A 96 4.12 -8.63 -8.27
N ALA A 97 4.05 -9.95 -8.22
CA ALA A 97 4.79 -10.75 -7.25
C ALA A 97 5.21 -12.06 -7.88
N ARG A 98 6.15 -12.75 -7.25
CA ARG A 98 6.50 -14.13 -7.62
C ARG A 98 6.16 -15.03 -6.46
N ASP A 99 5.66 -16.24 -6.77
CA ASP A 99 5.45 -17.24 -5.74
C ASP A 99 6.75 -18.03 -5.52
N ASP A 100 6.72 -18.99 -4.60
CA ASP A 100 7.90 -19.79 -4.27
C ASP A 100 8.36 -20.69 -5.43
N ALA A 101 7.47 -20.97 -6.37
CA ALA A 101 7.82 -21.74 -7.56
C ALA A 101 8.38 -20.87 -8.70
N GLY A 102 8.45 -19.55 -8.48
CA GLY A 102 8.96 -18.61 -9.47
C GLY A 102 7.94 -18.11 -10.46
N ASN A 103 6.66 -18.46 -10.30
CA ASN A 103 5.59 -18.00 -11.19
C ASN A 103 5.26 -16.53 -10.91
N MET A 104 5.04 -15.77 -11.99
CA MET A 104 4.64 -14.38 -11.87
C MET A 104 3.13 -14.29 -11.58
N ILE A 105 2.81 -13.59 -10.50
CA ILE A 105 1.44 -13.33 -10.10
C ILE A 105 1.15 -11.85 -10.35
N THR A 106 0.04 -11.56 -11.04
CA THR A 106 -0.37 -10.18 -11.28
C THR A 106 -1.70 -9.94 -10.60
N LEU A 107 -1.73 -8.93 -9.73
CA LEU A 107 -2.91 -8.53 -9.00
C LEU A 107 -3.37 -7.16 -9.50
N LYS A 108 -4.57 -7.10 -10.07
CA LYS A 108 -5.20 -5.83 -10.47
C LYS A 108 -6.41 -5.61 -9.60
N GLU A 109 -6.48 -4.45 -8.98
CA GLU A 109 -7.58 -4.16 -8.07
C GLU A 109 -8.00 -2.70 -8.19
N ASN A 110 -9.30 -2.46 -8.04
CA ASN A 110 -9.86 -1.12 -7.90
C ASN A 110 -10.34 -1.03 -6.46
N SER A 111 -9.57 -0.35 -5.62
CA SER A 111 -9.79 -0.30 -4.18
C SER A 111 -10.58 0.92 -3.77
N ARG A 112 -11.42 0.76 -2.74
CA ARG A 112 -12.18 1.86 -2.17
C ARG A 112 -11.57 2.29 -0.85
N PHE A 113 -11.54 3.59 -0.64
CA PHE A 113 -10.97 4.20 0.57
C PHE A 113 -11.92 5.23 1.14
N VAL A 114 -11.88 5.40 2.46
CA VAL A 114 -12.70 6.39 3.18
C VAL A 114 -11.82 7.12 4.18
N LYS A 115 -12.15 8.40 4.39
CA LYS A 115 -11.47 9.22 5.40
C LYS A 115 -12.37 9.39 6.60
N GLU A 116 -11.86 9.04 7.78
CA GLU A 116 -12.56 9.21 9.05
C GLU A 116 -11.58 9.76 10.08
N ASN A 117 -12.03 10.74 10.87
CA ASN A 117 -11.21 11.34 11.92
C ASN A 117 -9.84 11.82 11.40
N GLY A 118 -9.83 12.35 10.18
CA GLY A 118 -8.62 12.90 9.58
C GLY A 118 -7.67 11.85 9.00
N ARG A 119 -8.04 10.58 8.98
CA ARG A 119 -7.19 9.51 8.48
C ARG A 119 -7.89 8.71 7.40
N TRP A 120 -7.12 8.29 6.40
CA TRP A 120 -7.62 7.43 5.33
C TRP A 120 -7.56 5.97 5.73
N TYR A 121 -8.58 5.21 5.33
CA TYR A 121 -8.68 3.77 5.58
C TYR A 121 -9.06 3.04 4.30
N TYR A 122 -8.51 1.84 4.14
CA TYR A 122 -8.90 0.93 3.08
C TYR A 122 -10.21 0.23 3.47
N ILE A 123 -11.16 0.14 2.54
CA ILE A 123 -12.42 -0.56 2.80
C ILE A 123 -12.39 -1.93 2.13
N ASP A 124 -12.36 -1.96 0.82
CA ASP A 124 -12.36 -3.19 0.04
C ASP A 124 -11.89 -2.88 -1.38
N GLY A 125 -11.90 -3.90 -2.23
CA GLY A 125 -11.53 -3.71 -3.62
C GLY A 125 -12.17 -4.76 -4.51
N ILE A 126 -12.21 -4.43 -5.80
CA ILE A 126 -12.72 -5.31 -6.83
C ILE A 126 -11.55 -5.76 -7.68
N LEU A 127 -11.33 -7.08 -7.72
CA LEU A 127 -10.29 -7.65 -8.57
C LEU A 127 -10.75 -7.68 -10.03
N SER A 128 -9.80 -7.48 -10.93
CA SER A 128 -10.11 -7.50 -12.36
C SER A 128 -9.15 -8.39 -13.13
#